data_fb8d5bc2bc36ccec6b072206a17f1e8f
#
_entry.id   fb8d5bc2bc36ccec6b072206a17f1e8f
#
_cell.length_a   1.000
_cell.length_b   1.000
_cell.length_c   1.000
_cell.angle_alpha   90.00
_cell.angle_beta   90.00
_cell.angle_gamma   90.00
#
_symmetry.space_group_name_H-M   'P 1'
#
loop_
_entity.id
_entity.type
_entity.pdbx_description
1 polymer ?
#
loop_
_entity_poly.entity_id
_entity_poly.type
_entity_poly.pdbx_seq_one_letter_code
_entity_poly.pdbx_strand_id
1 'polypeptide(L)'
;MMRAAALEKRELVEFASSDLVDLSWTPWRRIMLSPRDNVWTLVDACDHAWLSEHVWNEWHAGAGDWMRYAKRNVGPDRATVRMHREILIVADPRSERFLRTHVGDHVNGQTLDNRRANLRWSTKLANARNRRPQGSAPSLDAIVLELLATLGPRPEIQEVPF
;
A
#
# COMPACT_ATOMS: atom_id res chain seq x y z
N MET A 1 3.28 0.81 35.90
CA MET A 1 3.82 1.25 34.60
C MET A 1 3.32 0.46 33.37
N MET A 2 2.96 -0.84 33.49
CA MET A 2 2.43 -1.63 32.33
C MET A 2 0.99 -1.32 31.90
N ARG A 3 0.16 -0.67 32.73
CA ARG A 3 -1.23 -0.35 32.38
C ARG A 3 -1.39 0.87 31.46
N ALA A 4 -0.50 1.84 31.51
CA ALA A 4 -0.56 3.04 30.67
C ALA A 4 -0.26 2.73 29.19
N ALA A 5 0.77 1.92 28.91
CA ALA A 5 1.12 1.54 27.52
C ALA A 5 0.06 0.67 26.82
N ALA A 6 -0.73 -0.11 27.59
CA ALA A 6 -1.83 -0.92 27.04
C ALA A 6 -3.09 -0.09 26.78
N LEU A 7 -3.31 0.99 27.53
CA LEU A 7 -4.40 1.94 27.28
C LEU A 7 -4.14 2.81 26.04
N GLU A 8 -2.94 3.33 25.88
CA GLU A 8 -2.56 4.09 24.68
C GLU A 8 -2.65 3.25 23.38
N LYS A 9 -2.25 1.98 23.44
CA LYS A 9 -2.41 1.07 22.30
C LYS A 9 -3.87 0.77 21.97
N ARG A 10 -4.74 0.71 22.96
CA ARG A 10 -6.18 0.47 22.80
C ARG A 10 -6.90 1.71 22.25
N GLU A 11 -6.57 2.90 22.73
CA GLU A 11 -7.09 4.17 22.20
C GLU A 11 -6.64 4.40 20.74
N LEU A 12 -5.38 4.11 20.38
CA LEU A 12 -4.90 4.19 19.00
C LEU A 12 -5.62 3.20 18.07
N VAL A 13 -5.99 2.01 18.54
CA VAL A 13 -6.74 1.01 17.77
C VAL A 13 -8.20 1.43 17.59
N GLU A 14 -8.85 2.02 18.58
CA GLU A 14 -10.22 2.55 18.44
C GLU A 14 -10.28 3.77 17.52
N PHE A 15 -9.28 4.66 17.53
CA PHE A 15 -9.17 5.78 16.59
C PHE A 15 -8.92 5.33 15.15
N ALA A 16 -8.14 4.28 14.94
CA ALA A 16 -7.81 3.79 13.60
C ALA A 16 -8.95 3.05 12.89
N SER A 17 -9.98 2.61 13.63
CA SER A 17 -11.12 1.90 13.04
C SER A 17 -12.25 2.80 12.56
N SER A 18 -12.31 4.06 12.97
CA SER A 18 -13.42 4.97 12.67
C SER A 18 -13.06 6.18 11.80
N ASP A 19 -11.83 6.69 11.88
CA ASP A 19 -11.39 7.85 11.11
C ASP A 19 -10.10 7.57 10.36
N LEU A 20 -10.05 7.94 9.08
CA LEU A 20 -8.86 7.83 8.24
C LEU A 20 -7.71 8.63 8.87
N VAL A 21 -6.75 7.95 9.45
CA VAL A 21 -5.55 8.58 10.00
C VAL A 21 -4.91 9.49 8.95
N ASP A 22 -4.64 10.75 9.31
CA ASP A 22 -3.97 11.71 8.43
C ASP A 22 -2.52 11.30 8.20
N LEU A 23 -2.18 10.98 6.95
CA LEU A 23 -0.82 10.64 6.51
C LEU A 23 -0.09 11.81 5.84
N SER A 24 -0.68 12.99 5.75
CA SER A 24 -0.13 14.12 4.99
C SER A 24 1.25 14.58 5.46
N TRP A 25 1.58 14.39 6.74
CA TRP A 25 2.84 14.73 7.39
C TRP A 25 3.89 13.61 7.36
N THR A 26 3.52 12.43 6.86
CA THR A 26 4.35 11.23 6.82
C THR A 26 4.99 11.04 5.43
N PRO A 27 5.97 10.14 5.25
CA PRO A 27 6.49 9.78 3.94
C PRO A 27 5.56 8.85 3.14
N TRP A 28 4.33 8.62 3.58
CA TRP A 28 3.35 7.74 2.94
C TRP A 28 2.06 8.46 2.60
N ARG A 29 1.31 7.91 1.65
CA ARG A 29 0.01 8.45 1.20
C ARG A 29 -0.95 7.31 0.91
N ARG A 30 -2.25 7.63 0.95
CA ARG A 30 -3.32 6.77 0.45
C ARG A 30 -3.74 7.19 -0.95
N ILE A 31 -4.06 6.19 -1.77
CA ILE A 31 -4.80 6.40 -3.02
C ILE A 31 -6.09 5.60 -2.91
N MET A 32 -7.23 6.28 -3.07
CA MET A 32 -8.54 5.65 -3.01
C MET A 32 -8.80 4.85 -4.28
N LEU A 33 -9.22 3.59 -4.13
CA LEU A 33 -9.58 2.67 -5.21
C LEU A 33 -11.10 2.53 -5.35
N SER A 34 -11.81 2.44 -4.24
CA SER A 34 -13.27 2.39 -4.17
C SER A 34 -13.75 3.23 -2.99
N PRO A 35 -14.20 4.48 -3.23
CA PRO A 35 -14.76 5.31 -2.16
C PRO A 35 -15.98 4.69 -1.50
N ARG A 36 -16.82 4.00 -2.28
CA ARG A 36 -18.03 3.34 -1.80
C ARG A 36 -17.74 2.29 -0.72
N ASP A 37 -16.69 1.50 -0.93
CA ASP A 37 -16.35 0.38 -0.06
C ASP A 37 -15.16 0.70 0.86
N ASN A 38 -14.72 1.98 0.87
CA ASN A 38 -13.56 2.47 1.60
C ASN A 38 -12.28 1.62 1.36
N VAL A 39 -12.06 1.24 0.09
CA VAL A 39 -10.87 0.50 -0.33
C VAL A 39 -9.82 1.46 -0.85
N TRP A 40 -8.63 1.40 -0.28
CA TRP A 40 -7.50 2.26 -0.61
C TRP A 40 -6.20 1.45 -0.64
N THR A 41 -5.18 2.01 -1.22
CA THR A 41 -3.83 1.46 -1.27
C THR A 41 -2.83 2.41 -0.64
N LEU A 42 -1.80 1.86 -0.02
CA LEU A 42 -0.70 2.59 0.59
C LEU A 42 0.45 2.71 -0.40
N VAL A 43 0.97 3.93 -0.56
CA VAL A 43 2.12 4.23 -1.43
C VAL A 43 3.09 5.17 -0.72
N ASP A 44 4.32 5.26 -1.22
CA ASP A 44 5.26 6.28 -0.77
C ASP A 44 4.85 7.67 -1.27
N ALA A 45 5.13 8.72 -0.49
CA ALA A 45 4.79 10.10 -0.84
C ALA A 45 5.45 10.53 -2.16
N CYS A 46 6.67 10.04 -2.47
CA CYS A 46 7.37 10.33 -3.71
C CYS A 46 6.67 9.74 -4.97
N ASP A 47 5.86 8.71 -4.80
CA ASP A 47 5.11 8.10 -5.91
C ASP A 47 3.69 8.66 -6.02
N HIS A 48 3.17 9.28 -4.96
CA HIS A 48 1.79 9.71 -4.89
C HIS A 48 1.40 10.70 -6.00
N ALA A 49 2.26 11.67 -6.32
CA ALA A 49 1.94 12.73 -7.29
C ALA A 49 1.64 12.14 -8.67
N TRP A 50 2.56 11.38 -9.23
CA TRP A 50 2.39 10.81 -10.58
C TRP A 50 1.36 9.67 -10.63
N LEU A 51 1.21 8.88 -9.55
CA LEU A 51 0.15 7.88 -9.46
C LEU A 51 -1.24 8.52 -9.44
N SER A 52 -1.38 9.67 -8.76
CA SER A 52 -2.66 10.40 -8.65
C SER A 52 -3.12 11.10 -9.93
N GLU A 53 -2.26 11.16 -10.95
CA GLU A 53 -2.67 11.61 -12.30
C GLU A 53 -3.61 10.61 -12.99
N HIS A 54 -3.75 9.42 -12.43
CA HIS A 54 -4.56 8.33 -12.98
C HIS A 54 -5.66 7.91 -12.02
N VAL A 55 -6.76 7.41 -12.59
CA VAL A 55 -7.82 6.76 -11.81
C VAL A 55 -7.49 5.28 -11.65
N TRP A 56 -7.32 4.86 -10.42
CA TRP A 56 -7.08 3.48 -10.05
C TRP A 56 -8.33 2.83 -9.49
N ASN A 57 -8.50 1.55 -9.79
CA ASN A 57 -9.63 0.75 -9.31
C ASN A 57 -9.09 -0.47 -8.57
N GLU A 58 -9.90 -1.02 -7.67
CA GLU A 58 -9.62 -2.33 -7.11
C GLU A 58 -9.89 -3.44 -8.13
N TRP A 59 -9.13 -4.50 -8.03
CA TRP A 59 -9.31 -5.72 -8.80
C TRP A 59 -9.10 -6.94 -7.92
N HIS A 60 -10.03 -7.86 -7.98
CA HIS A 60 -10.01 -9.10 -7.21
C HIS A 60 -9.33 -10.20 -8.03
N ALA A 61 -8.29 -10.82 -7.47
CA ALA A 61 -7.57 -11.91 -8.11
C ALA A 61 -8.05 -13.26 -7.56
N GLY A 62 -8.61 -14.11 -8.43
CA GLY A 62 -9.05 -15.44 -8.06
C GLY A 62 -10.47 -15.53 -7.51
N ALA A 63 -10.83 -16.66 -6.92
CA ALA A 63 -12.18 -16.98 -6.47
C ALA A 63 -12.56 -16.40 -5.10
N GLY A 64 -11.66 -15.65 -4.44
CA GLY A 64 -11.90 -15.05 -3.12
C GLY A 64 -11.69 -13.54 -3.14
N ASP A 65 -12.50 -12.81 -2.38
CA ASP A 65 -12.44 -11.35 -2.27
C ASP A 65 -11.25 -10.82 -1.46
N TRP A 66 -10.39 -11.68 -0.97
CA TRP A 66 -9.30 -11.32 -0.08
C TRP A 66 -8.01 -10.84 -0.78
N MET A 67 -7.81 -11.21 -2.06
CA MET A 67 -6.68 -10.72 -2.86
C MET A 67 -7.11 -9.57 -3.75
N ARG A 68 -6.92 -8.35 -3.25
CA ARG A 68 -7.25 -7.11 -3.96
C ARG A 68 -5.99 -6.42 -4.44
N TYR A 69 -6.01 -5.93 -5.68
CA TYR A 69 -4.91 -5.19 -6.28
C TYR A 69 -5.38 -3.85 -6.80
N ALA A 70 -4.51 -2.85 -6.79
CA ALA A 70 -4.73 -1.60 -7.49
C ALA A 70 -4.38 -1.78 -8.98
N LYS A 71 -5.34 -1.49 -9.86
CA LYS A 71 -5.17 -1.55 -11.32
C LYS A 71 -5.82 -0.38 -12.03
N ARG A 72 -5.39 -0.13 -13.26
CA ARG A 72 -6.07 0.74 -14.22
C ARG A 72 -6.08 0.09 -15.61
N ASN A 73 -6.95 0.55 -16.48
CA ASN A 73 -6.96 0.12 -17.87
C ASN A 73 -6.42 1.25 -18.76
N VAL A 74 -5.63 0.90 -19.75
CA VAL A 74 -4.93 1.84 -20.63
C VAL A 74 -5.18 1.52 -22.10
N GLY A 75 -5.35 2.55 -22.91
CA GLY A 75 -5.51 2.46 -24.35
C GLY A 75 -6.86 1.90 -24.80
N PRO A 76 -7.07 1.84 -26.13
CA PRO A 76 -8.33 1.38 -26.73
C PRO A 76 -8.62 -0.11 -26.41
N ASP A 77 -7.59 -0.92 -26.28
CA ASP A 77 -7.70 -2.36 -25.95
C ASP A 77 -7.91 -2.62 -24.47
N ARG A 78 -7.98 -1.56 -23.65
CA ARG A 78 -8.15 -1.63 -22.20
C ARG A 78 -7.13 -2.54 -21.49
N ALA A 79 -5.88 -2.50 -21.94
CA ALA A 79 -4.80 -3.26 -21.33
C ALA A 79 -4.71 -2.98 -19.82
N THR A 80 -4.61 -4.04 -19.02
CA THR A 80 -4.55 -3.91 -17.57
C THR A 80 -3.15 -3.57 -17.12
N VAL A 81 -3.03 -2.47 -16.39
CA VAL A 81 -1.81 -2.03 -15.73
C VAL A 81 -1.98 -2.16 -14.23
N ARG A 82 -1.02 -2.80 -13.57
CA ARG A 82 -1.01 -3.01 -12.11
C ARG A 82 -0.10 -1.98 -11.45
N MET A 83 -0.58 -1.34 -10.41
CA MET A 83 0.14 -0.26 -9.72
C MET A 83 1.53 -0.70 -9.22
N HIS A 84 1.64 -1.81 -8.53
CA HIS A 84 2.91 -2.32 -8.02
C HIS A 84 3.95 -2.54 -9.11
N ARG A 85 3.52 -2.96 -10.31
CA ARG A 85 4.41 -3.13 -11.45
C ARG A 85 4.91 -1.80 -11.99
N GLU A 86 4.06 -0.78 -12.09
CA GLU A 86 4.47 0.56 -12.51
C GLU A 86 5.46 1.18 -11.53
N ILE A 87 5.19 1.07 -10.23
CA ILE A 87 6.10 1.55 -9.19
C ILE A 87 7.47 0.87 -9.31
N LEU A 88 7.49 -0.45 -9.49
CA LEU A 88 8.74 -1.19 -9.68
C LEU A 88 9.50 -0.79 -10.94
N ILE A 89 8.80 -0.53 -12.06
CA ILE A 89 9.44 -0.06 -13.30
C ILE A 89 10.12 1.30 -13.07
N VAL A 90 9.51 2.18 -12.30
CA VAL A 90 10.09 3.49 -11.96
C VAL A 90 11.24 3.36 -10.95
N ALA A 91 11.06 2.55 -9.91
CA ALA A 91 12.01 2.43 -8.80
C ALA A 91 13.23 1.57 -9.13
N ASP A 92 13.05 0.53 -9.93
CA ASP A 92 14.06 -0.48 -10.32
C ASP A 92 13.85 -0.89 -11.78
N PRO A 93 14.21 0.00 -12.74
CA PRO A 93 14.02 -0.26 -14.17
C PRO A 93 14.80 -1.48 -14.63
N ARG A 94 14.14 -2.36 -15.41
CA ARG A 94 14.71 -3.59 -15.93
C ARG A 94 14.48 -3.71 -17.44
N SER A 95 15.31 -4.54 -18.08
CA SER A 95 15.18 -4.81 -19.52
C SER A 95 13.86 -5.55 -19.83
N GLU A 96 13.39 -5.41 -21.07
CA GLU A 96 12.20 -6.15 -21.52
C GLU A 96 12.35 -7.67 -21.36
N ARG A 97 13.55 -8.21 -21.59
CA ARG A 97 13.86 -9.61 -21.42
C ARG A 97 13.62 -10.05 -19.96
N PHE A 98 14.08 -9.25 -18.99
CA PHE A 98 13.84 -9.48 -17.57
C PHE A 98 12.34 -9.43 -17.24
N LEU A 99 11.63 -8.44 -17.73
CA LEU A 99 10.19 -8.22 -17.47
C LEU A 99 9.28 -9.33 -18.03
N ARG A 100 9.76 -10.14 -18.99
CA ARG A 100 9.03 -11.32 -19.50
C ARG A 100 9.02 -12.48 -18.52
N THR A 101 10.04 -12.60 -17.69
CA THR A 101 10.24 -13.73 -16.77
C THR A 101 9.99 -13.38 -15.31
N HIS A 102 9.91 -12.10 -14.98
CA HIS A 102 9.72 -11.62 -13.63
C HIS A 102 8.40 -10.88 -13.48
N VAL A 103 7.84 -10.95 -12.30
CA VAL A 103 6.60 -10.28 -11.87
C VAL A 103 6.86 -9.44 -10.64
N GLY A 104 6.02 -8.45 -10.40
CA GLY A 104 6.03 -7.73 -9.14
C GLY A 104 5.42 -8.58 -8.02
N ASP A 105 6.07 -8.59 -6.86
CA ASP A 105 5.67 -9.33 -5.68
C ASP A 105 5.62 -8.41 -4.45
N HIS A 106 4.65 -8.66 -3.57
CA HIS A 106 4.49 -7.98 -2.29
C HIS A 106 5.13 -8.81 -1.18
N VAL A 107 6.22 -8.30 -0.59
CA VAL A 107 7.05 -9.05 0.36
C VAL A 107 6.25 -9.53 1.58
N ASN A 108 5.39 -8.68 2.15
CA ASN A 108 4.56 -9.01 3.31
C ASN A 108 3.25 -9.73 2.97
N GLY A 109 2.95 -9.92 1.68
CA GLY A 109 1.72 -10.55 1.20
C GLY A 109 0.48 -9.63 1.19
N GLN A 110 0.57 -8.38 1.71
CA GLN A 110 -0.51 -7.39 1.58
C GLN A 110 -0.46 -6.71 0.22
N THR A 111 -1.38 -7.07 -0.66
CA THR A 111 -1.39 -6.66 -2.08
C THR A 111 -1.82 -5.22 -2.33
N LEU A 112 -2.28 -4.52 -1.31
CA LEU A 112 -2.56 -3.08 -1.32
C LEU A 112 -1.49 -2.24 -0.60
N ASP A 113 -0.43 -2.87 -0.09
CA ASP A 113 0.75 -2.17 0.40
C ASP A 113 1.76 -2.00 -0.74
N ASN A 114 1.58 -0.93 -1.50
CA ASN A 114 2.38 -0.59 -2.68
C ASN A 114 3.55 0.34 -2.37
N ARG A 115 4.03 0.37 -1.12
CA ARG A 115 5.29 1.05 -0.79
C ARG A 115 6.47 0.34 -1.45
N ARG A 116 7.45 1.10 -1.94
CA ARG A 116 8.66 0.55 -2.59
C ARG A 116 9.36 -0.48 -1.70
N ALA A 117 9.43 -0.24 -0.38
CA ALA A 117 10.05 -1.15 0.58
C ALA A 117 9.36 -2.53 0.68
N ASN A 118 8.09 -2.61 0.28
CA ASN A 118 7.33 -3.86 0.26
C ASN A 118 7.26 -4.52 -1.12
N LEU A 119 7.85 -3.93 -2.15
CA LEU A 119 7.79 -4.42 -3.52
C LEU A 119 9.15 -4.97 -3.96
N ARG A 120 9.10 -6.04 -4.75
CA ARG A 120 10.29 -6.63 -5.38
C ARG A 120 9.96 -7.28 -6.71
N TRP A 121 10.96 -7.39 -7.57
CA TRP A 121 10.89 -8.31 -8.71
C TRP A 121 11.10 -9.74 -8.25
N SER A 122 10.29 -10.64 -8.74
CA SER A 122 10.33 -12.05 -8.39
C SER A 122 10.08 -12.91 -9.63
N THR A 123 10.68 -14.09 -9.70
CA THR A 123 10.28 -15.08 -10.71
C THR A 123 8.86 -15.57 -10.43
N LYS A 124 8.16 -16.07 -11.44
CA LYS A 124 6.82 -16.65 -11.27
C LYS A 124 6.80 -17.75 -10.21
N LEU A 125 7.86 -18.58 -10.16
CA LEU A 125 7.98 -19.65 -9.18
C LEU A 125 8.17 -19.12 -7.76
N ALA A 126 9.09 -18.17 -7.57
CA ALA A 126 9.32 -17.55 -6.26
C ALA A 126 8.09 -16.79 -5.76
N ASN A 127 7.39 -16.07 -6.64
CA ASN A 127 6.13 -15.40 -6.31
C ASN A 127 5.04 -16.42 -5.90
N ALA A 128 4.94 -17.55 -6.61
CA ALA A 128 4.00 -18.60 -6.23
C ALA A 128 4.30 -19.20 -4.85
N ARG A 129 5.58 -19.34 -4.50
CA ARG A 129 6.04 -19.81 -3.17
C ARG A 129 5.79 -18.78 -2.06
N ASN A 130 5.76 -17.48 -2.38
CA ASN A 130 5.45 -16.42 -1.42
C ASN A 130 3.93 -16.30 -1.14
N ARG A 131 3.08 -17.05 -1.81
CA ARG A 131 1.64 -17.04 -1.55
C ARG A 131 1.37 -17.43 -0.11
N ARG A 132 0.57 -16.60 0.56
CA ARG A 132 0.19 -16.80 1.95
C ARG A 132 -1.24 -17.32 2.04
N PRO A 133 -1.59 -18.09 3.09
CA PRO A 133 -2.98 -18.44 3.38
C PRO A 133 -3.84 -17.18 3.55
N GLN A 134 -5.12 -17.29 3.25
CA GLN A 134 -6.08 -16.22 3.48
C GLN A 134 -6.01 -15.71 4.93
N GLY A 135 -5.98 -14.40 5.11
CA GLY A 135 -5.96 -13.76 6.43
C GLY A 135 -4.61 -13.76 7.15
N SER A 136 -3.53 -14.33 6.54
CA SER A 136 -2.19 -14.34 7.15
C SER A 136 -1.37 -13.07 6.84
N ALA A 137 -1.74 -12.29 5.83
CA ALA A 137 -1.11 -11.00 5.55
C ALA A 137 -1.61 -9.95 6.56
N PRO A 138 -0.75 -9.01 7.00
CA PRO A 138 -1.18 -7.92 7.88
C PRO A 138 -2.22 -7.04 7.17
N SER A 139 -3.16 -6.46 7.92
CA SER A 139 -4.07 -5.46 7.39
C SER A 139 -3.35 -4.15 7.09
N LEU A 140 -3.88 -3.32 6.18
CA LEU A 140 -3.32 -1.99 5.93
C LEU A 140 -3.33 -1.12 7.18
N ASP A 141 -4.37 -1.20 7.99
CA ASP A 141 -4.45 -0.44 9.23
C ASP A 141 -3.36 -0.85 10.22
N ALA A 142 -3.09 -2.15 10.37
CA ALA A 142 -1.98 -2.64 11.19
C ALA A 142 -0.62 -2.14 10.68
N ILE A 143 -0.41 -2.15 9.36
CA ILE A 143 0.81 -1.64 8.73
C ILE A 143 0.97 -0.15 9.00
N VAL A 144 -0.09 0.65 8.81
CA VAL A 144 -0.06 2.10 9.08
C VAL A 144 0.28 2.39 10.53
N LEU A 145 -0.34 1.67 11.48
CA LEU A 145 -0.04 1.85 12.91
C LEU A 145 1.42 1.53 13.24
N GLU A 146 1.98 0.46 12.70
CA GLU A 146 3.40 0.15 12.87
C GLU A 146 4.31 1.24 12.31
N LEU A 147 4.00 1.74 11.10
CA LEU A 147 4.76 2.80 10.46
C LEU A 147 4.72 4.11 11.26
N LEU A 148 3.56 4.50 11.76
CA LEU A 148 3.42 5.69 12.61
C LEU A 148 4.19 5.54 13.92
N ALA A 149 4.21 4.36 14.51
CA ALA A 149 5.00 4.08 15.71
C ALA A 149 6.51 4.27 15.47
N THR A 150 7.01 4.02 14.26
CA THR A 150 8.42 4.24 13.90
C THR A 150 8.78 5.72 13.75
N LEU A 151 7.81 6.57 13.36
CA LEU A 151 8.04 8.02 13.19
C LEU A 151 7.97 8.79 14.51
N GLY A 152 7.29 8.25 15.51
CA GLY A 152 6.98 8.98 16.74
C GLY A 152 5.82 9.98 16.56
N PRO A 153 5.63 10.91 17.52
CA PRO A 153 4.50 11.83 17.50
C PRO A 153 4.60 12.81 16.33
N ARG A 154 3.43 13.24 15.85
CA ARG A 154 3.32 14.25 14.79
C ARG A 154 4.04 15.53 15.24
N PRO A 155 4.92 16.14 14.42
CA PRO A 155 5.54 17.43 14.73
C PRO A 155 4.45 18.49 14.95
N GLU A 156 4.58 19.26 16.03
CA GLU A 156 3.73 20.43 16.24
C GLU A 156 4.06 21.48 15.17
N ILE A 157 3.03 21.94 14.48
CA ILE A 157 3.16 23.07 13.56
C ILE A 157 3.34 24.31 14.44
N GLN A 158 4.56 24.82 14.52
CA GLN A 158 4.78 26.15 15.10
C GLN A 158 4.13 27.16 14.15
N GLU A 159 3.00 27.73 14.56
CA GLU A 159 2.44 28.90 13.88
C GLU A 159 3.48 30.03 14.02
N VAL A 160 4.11 30.38 12.91
CA VAL A 160 4.97 31.57 12.88
C VAL A 160 4.02 32.76 12.94
N PRO A 161 4.04 33.58 14.00
CA PRO A 161 3.20 34.77 14.05
C PRO A 161 3.65 35.74 12.95
N PHE A 162 2.65 36.20 12.18
CA PHE A 162 2.86 37.22 11.14
C PHE A 162 3.29 38.54 11.74
#